data_8bf6b767f71305c11b2bf9c0ba6b36ab
#
_entry.id   8bf6b767f71305c11b2bf9c0ba6b36ab
#
_cell.length_a   1.000
_cell.length_b   1.000
_cell.length_c   1.000
_cell.angle_alpha   90.00
_cell.angle_beta   90.00
_cell.angle_gamma   90.00
#
_symmetry.space_group_name_H-M   'P 1'
#
loop_
_entity.id
_entity.type
_entity.pdbx_description
1 polymer ?
#
loop_
_entity_poly.entity_id
_entity_poly.type
_entity_poly.pdbx_seq_one_letter_code
_entity_poly.pdbx_strand_id
1 'polypeptide(L)'
;GSWASFSSRAASLPMARSSVYMTVHDVNGELAVAVNDMAIMDLLTPEFIVRQQHRLNQSSIWVLDTNLTPSSLSQIFNNHQTQRIFVDTVSATKALRVKAHLPHIHTIKPNRIEAAALTGLTCNSTHDIQLAAQTLLAQGVQQVVITLGDAGLYYASADEQGSLPAPTCPVVNTSGAGDALTAGLVYAHAHGGSLKDACQFAIGCATMTLGVAATNHPSLSSKAVHSLI
;
A
#
# COMPACT_ATOMS: atom_id res chain seq x y z
N GLY A 1 -24.04 -5.12 -5.48
CA GLY A 1 -23.45 -5.06 -6.79
C GLY A 1 -22.36 -6.10 -6.89
N SER A 2 -22.38 -6.91 -7.95
CA SER A 2 -21.38 -7.91 -8.25
C SER A 2 -19.99 -7.20 -8.26
N TRP A 3 -19.03 -7.76 -7.56
CA TRP A 3 -17.63 -7.47 -7.80
C TRP A 3 -17.43 -7.66 -9.31
N ALA A 4 -17.12 -6.57 -10.01
CA ALA A 4 -16.75 -6.68 -11.40
C ALA A 4 -15.69 -7.79 -11.47
N SER A 5 -15.89 -8.75 -12.34
CA SER A 5 -14.95 -9.84 -12.51
C SER A 5 -13.60 -9.24 -12.83
N PHE A 6 -12.75 -9.11 -11.82
CA PHE A 6 -11.34 -8.85 -12.03
C PHE A 6 -10.85 -10.05 -12.83
N SER A 7 -10.74 -9.88 -14.13
CA SER A 7 -9.98 -10.83 -14.93
C SER A 7 -8.54 -10.64 -14.52
N SER A 8 -8.13 -11.34 -13.45
CA SER A 8 -6.74 -11.44 -13.04
C SER A 8 -5.99 -12.15 -14.17
N ARG A 9 -5.59 -11.41 -15.17
CA ARG A 9 -4.63 -11.91 -16.16
C ARG A 9 -3.24 -11.73 -15.56
N ALA A 10 -2.92 -12.58 -14.58
CA ALA A 10 -1.58 -12.70 -14.08
C ALA A 10 -0.64 -13.00 -15.26
N ALA A 11 0.51 -12.33 -15.30
CA ALA A 11 1.56 -12.71 -16.22
C ALA A 11 2.10 -14.08 -15.75
N SER A 12 2.05 -15.08 -16.62
CA SER A 12 2.65 -16.38 -16.34
C SER A 12 4.06 -16.42 -16.95
N LEU A 13 5.04 -16.74 -16.12
CA LEU A 13 6.43 -16.92 -16.51
C LEU A 13 6.80 -18.39 -16.27
N PRO A 14 6.66 -19.27 -17.28
CA PRO A 14 6.72 -20.75 -17.08
C PRO A 14 8.00 -21.26 -16.45
N MET A 15 9.11 -20.52 -16.56
CA MET A 15 10.44 -20.91 -16.03
C MET A 15 10.78 -20.23 -14.70
N ALA A 16 9.89 -19.41 -14.15
CA ALA A 16 10.12 -18.69 -12.91
C ALA A 16 9.31 -19.30 -11.76
N ARG A 17 9.85 -19.21 -10.53
CA ARG A 17 9.12 -19.54 -9.30
C ARG A 17 8.44 -18.29 -8.79
N SER A 18 7.24 -18.44 -8.22
CA SER A 18 6.57 -17.36 -7.50
C SER A 18 7.42 -16.88 -6.32
N SER A 19 7.28 -15.61 -5.97
CA SER A 19 7.88 -15.06 -4.75
C SER A 19 7.49 -15.88 -3.53
N VAL A 20 8.43 -16.02 -2.61
CA VAL A 20 8.22 -16.65 -1.31
C VAL A 20 8.60 -15.66 -0.23
N TYR A 21 7.72 -15.48 0.75
CA TYR A 21 7.98 -14.69 1.95
C TYR A 21 7.65 -15.57 3.15
N MET A 22 8.66 -15.90 3.93
CA MET A 22 8.55 -16.75 5.11
C MET A 22 8.92 -15.96 6.36
N THR A 23 8.07 -15.98 7.35
CA THR A 23 8.28 -15.32 8.63
C THR A 23 8.41 -16.33 9.74
N VAL A 24 9.28 -16.06 10.68
CA VAL A 24 9.39 -16.75 11.96
C VAL A 24 9.05 -15.75 13.04
N HIS A 25 8.07 -16.09 13.85
CA HIS A 25 7.64 -15.27 14.97
C HIS A 25 8.15 -15.88 16.29
N ASP A 26 8.43 -15.03 17.25
CA ASP A 26 8.81 -15.48 18.59
C ASP A 26 7.57 -15.95 19.39
N VAL A 27 7.80 -16.32 20.64
CA VAL A 27 6.73 -16.82 21.56
C VAL A 27 5.67 -15.78 21.89
N ASN A 28 5.94 -14.50 21.64
CA ASN A 28 5.02 -13.38 21.83
C ASN A 28 4.27 -13.02 20.53
N GLY A 29 4.54 -13.72 19.43
CA GLY A 29 3.99 -13.42 18.11
C GLY A 29 4.68 -12.28 17.37
N GLU A 30 5.83 -11.78 17.85
CA GLU A 30 6.60 -10.75 17.19
C GLU A 30 7.50 -11.35 16.10
N LEU A 31 7.70 -10.61 15.02
CA LEU A 31 8.55 -11.03 13.90
C LEU A 31 10.01 -11.13 14.35
N ALA A 32 10.52 -12.35 14.46
CA ALA A 32 11.91 -12.61 14.81
C ALA A 32 12.83 -12.63 13.57
N VAL A 33 12.41 -13.30 12.49
CA VAL A 33 13.15 -13.40 11.24
C VAL A 33 12.19 -13.44 10.06
N ALA A 34 12.55 -12.77 8.98
CA ALA A 34 11.90 -12.91 7.68
C ALA A 34 12.91 -13.31 6.62
N VAL A 35 12.57 -14.32 5.82
CA VAL A 35 13.35 -14.76 4.65
C VAL A 35 12.45 -14.65 3.43
N ASN A 36 12.96 -14.04 2.37
CA ASN A 36 12.18 -13.89 1.14
C ASN A 36 13.03 -14.24 -0.10
N ASP A 37 12.34 -14.74 -1.12
CA ASP A 37 12.83 -14.83 -2.48
C ASP A 37 11.88 -14.02 -3.37
N MET A 38 12.37 -12.88 -3.85
CA MET A 38 11.64 -11.94 -4.68
C MET A 38 12.23 -11.83 -6.09
N ALA A 39 13.08 -12.80 -6.50
CA ALA A 39 13.80 -12.75 -7.77
C ALA A 39 12.87 -12.66 -9.00
N ILE A 40 11.64 -13.17 -8.90
CA ILE A 40 10.65 -13.04 -9.98
C ILE A 40 10.33 -11.56 -10.29
N MET A 41 10.48 -10.64 -9.33
CA MET A 41 10.22 -9.21 -9.55
C MET A 41 11.22 -8.60 -10.54
N ASP A 42 12.43 -9.15 -10.64
CA ASP A 42 13.44 -8.68 -11.60
C ASP A 42 13.06 -8.99 -13.05
N LEU A 43 12.15 -9.95 -13.26
CA LEU A 43 11.61 -10.27 -14.59
C LEU A 43 10.53 -9.29 -15.06
N LEU A 44 10.02 -8.44 -14.18
CA LEU A 44 9.13 -7.34 -14.52
C LEU A 44 9.95 -6.15 -15.03
N THR A 45 10.70 -6.37 -16.12
CA THR A 45 11.62 -5.37 -16.69
C THR A 45 10.87 -4.19 -17.33
N PRO A 46 11.55 -3.08 -17.64
CA PRO A 46 10.97 -1.98 -18.41
C PRO A 46 10.33 -2.43 -19.72
N GLU A 47 10.96 -3.35 -20.44
CA GLU A 47 10.42 -3.90 -21.70
C GLU A 47 9.16 -4.73 -21.48
N PHE A 48 9.09 -5.46 -20.34
CA PHE A 48 7.86 -6.15 -19.96
C PHE A 48 6.73 -5.14 -19.70
N ILE A 49 7.00 -4.05 -18.97
CA ILE A 49 6.02 -2.98 -18.72
C ILE A 49 5.52 -2.36 -20.02
N VAL A 50 6.43 -2.01 -20.93
CA VAL A 50 6.07 -1.47 -22.26
C VAL A 50 5.14 -2.42 -23.01
N ARG A 51 5.42 -3.72 -23.02
CA ARG A 51 4.55 -4.72 -23.67
C ARG A 51 3.15 -4.80 -23.04
N GLN A 52 3.01 -4.47 -21.76
CA GLN A 52 1.71 -4.46 -21.06
C GLN A 52 1.01 -3.08 -21.12
N GLN A 53 1.62 -2.05 -21.68
CA GLN A 53 1.14 -0.67 -21.63
C GLN A 53 -0.30 -0.52 -22.11
N HIS A 54 -0.69 -1.20 -23.18
CA HIS A 54 -2.07 -1.17 -23.68
C HIS A 54 -3.08 -1.63 -22.62
N ARG A 55 -2.73 -2.65 -21.83
CA ARG A 55 -3.59 -3.17 -20.75
C ARG A 55 -3.60 -2.23 -19.54
N LEU A 56 -2.44 -1.72 -19.17
CA LEU A 56 -2.29 -0.77 -18.07
C LEU A 56 -3.16 0.47 -18.33
N ASN A 57 -3.14 0.98 -19.56
CA ASN A 57 -3.92 2.17 -19.94
C ASN A 57 -5.44 1.97 -19.92
N GLN A 58 -5.94 0.73 -19.82
CA GLN A 58 -7.38 0.47 -19.64
C GLN A 58 -7.87 0.73 -18.21
N SER A 59 -6.96 0.90 -17.25
CA SER A 59 -7.29 1.15 -15.85
C SER A 59 -7.05 2.61 -15.49
N SER A 60 -7.97 3.21 -14.76
CA SER A 60 -7.85 4.58 -14.25
C SER A 60 -7.03 4.66 -12.95
N ILE A 61 -6.85 3.53 -12.26
CA ILE A 61 -6.09 3.42 -11.02
C ILE A 61 -5.03 2.35 -11.19
N TRP A 62 -3.80 2.69 -10.81
CA TRP A 62 -2.69 1.74 -10.70
C TRP A 62 -2.27 1.60 -9.25
N VAL A 63 -2.09 0.38 -8.82
CA VAL A 63 -1.55 0.06 -7.50
C VAL A 63 -0.17 -0.54 -7.70
N LEU A 64 0.82 0.10 -7.11
CA LEU A 64 2.22 -0.29 -7.21
C LEU A 64 2.76 -0.59 -5.81
N ASP A 65 3.64 -1.56 -5.73
CA ASP A 65 4.52 -1.72 -4.59
C ASP A 65 5.99 -1.44 -4.97
N THR A 66 6.80 -1.17 -3.98
CA THR A 66 8.22 -0.87 -4.21
C THR A 66 9.09 -2.13 -4.29
N ASN A 67 8.53 -3.33 -4.48
CA ASN A 67 9.29 -4.53 -4.83
C ASN A 67 9.81 -4.47 -6.28
N LEU A 68 9.13 -3.75 -7.16
CA LEU A 68 9.60 -3.50 -8.51
C LEU A 68 11.00 -2.86 -8.54
N THR A 69 11.77 -3.15 -9.60
CA THR A 69 13.08 -2.53 -9.77
C THR A 69 12.96 -1.01 -10.00
N PRO A 70 13.98 -0.21 -9.65
CA PRO A 70 13.95 1.23 -9.93
C PRO A 70 13.71 1.57 -11.40
N SER A 71 14.27 0.78 -12.33
CA SER A 71 14.09 0.98 -13.78
C SER A 71 12.65 0.70 -14.20
N SER A 72 12.02 -0.34 -13.68
CA SER A 72 10.62 -0.66 -13.96
C SER A 72 9.65 0.36 -13.38
N LEU A 73 9.92 0.84 -12.16
CA LEU A 73 9.16 1.94 -11.57
C LEU A 73 9.28 3.21 -12.41
N SER A 74 10.50 3.58 -12.81
CA SER A 74 10.72 4.76 -13.69
C SER A 74 9.97 4.61 -15.01
N GLN A 75 9.96 3.41 -15.61
CA GLN A 75 9.21 3.16 -16.84
C GLN A 75 7.70 3.33 -16.65
N ILE A 76 7.14 2.87 -15.51
CA ILE A 76 5.73 3.04 -15.18
C ILE A 76 5.40 4.52 -15.01
N PHE A 77 6.18 5.25 -14.19
CA PHE A 77 5.94 6.66 -13.92
C PHE A 77 6.13 7.55 -15.16
N ASN A 78 7.05 7.22 -16.05
CA ASN A 78 7.23 7.95 -17.30
C ASN A 78 6.10 7.72 -18.31
N ASN A 79 5.42 6.59 -18.21
CA ASN A 79 4.37 6.19 -19.17
C ASN A 79 2.95 6.42 -18.66
N HIS A 80 2.77 6.83 -17.37
CA HIS A 80 1.43 7.15 -16.90
C HIS A 80 0.92 8.44 -17.58
N GLN A 81 -0.37 8.50 -17.81
CA GLN A 81 -1.03 9.66 -18.43
C GLN A 81 -2.00 10.32 -17.46
N THR A 82 -3.09 9.64 -17.19
CA THR A 82 -4.19 10.12 -16.36
C THR A 82 -4.47 9.20 -15.17
N GLN A 83 -3.71 8.13 -15.03
CA GLN A 83 -3.92 7.14 -13.99
C GLN A 83 -3.57 7.70 -12.62
N ARG A 84 -4.40 7.39 -11.64
CA ARG A 84 -4.09 7.67 -10.23
C ARG A 84 -3.26 6.54 -9.67
N ILE A 85 -2.04 6.86 -9.27
CA ILE A 85 -1.07 5.87 -8.80
C ILE A 85 -1.09 5.81 -7.28
N PHE A 86 -1.42 4.64 -6.74
CA PHE A 86 -1.34 4.30 -5.32
C PHE A 86 -0.06 3.50 -5.09
N VAL A 87 0.71 3.88 -4.09
CA VAL A 87 2.01 3.25 -3.79
C VAL A 87 2.05 2.69 -2.38
N ASP A 88 2.33 1.39 -2.28
CA ASP A 88 2.76 0.75 -1.04
C ASP A 88 4.29 0.72 -0.97
N THR A 89 4.85 1.21 0.12
CA THR A 89 6.30 1.44 0.26
C THR A 89 7.08 0.21 0.73
N VAL A 90 6.43 -0.83 1.18
CA VAL A 90 6.95 -2.17 1.55
C VAL A 90 8.01 -2.15 2.65
N SER A 91 9.07 -1.33 2.54
CA SER A 91 10.12 -1.19 3.55
C SER A 91 10.89 0.13 3.37
N ALA A 92 11.59 0.57 4.41
CA ALA A 92 12.36 1.82 4.40
C ALA A 92 13.35 1.90 3.21
N THR A 93 14.08 0.82 2.94
CA THR A 93 15.04 0.79 1.83
C THR A 93 14.33 0.83 0.48
N LYS A 94 13.24 0.08 0.32
CA LYS A 94 12.49 0.01 -0.94
C LYS A 94 11.67 1.29 -1.19
N ALA A 95 11.19 1.96 -0.15
CA ALA A 95 10.49 3.24 -0.25
C ALA A 95 11.30 4.29 -1.04
N LEU A 96 12.63 4.30 -0.88
CA LEU A 96 13.50 5.23 -1.58
C LEU A 96 13.47 5.09 -3.10
N ARG A 97 13.01 3.94 -3.64
CA ARG A 97 12.90 3.69 -5.08
C ARG A 97 11.89 4.62 -5.77
N VAL A 98 10.91 5.14 -5.04
CA VAL A 98 9.91 6.06 -5.58
C VAL A 98 10.17 7.53 -5.24
N LYS A 99 11.27 7.84 -4.55
CA LYS A 99 11.56 9.22 -4.10
C LYS A 99 11.64 10.23 -5.25
N ALA A 100 12.20 9.84 -6.39
CA ALA A 100 12.26 10.69 -7.58
C ALA A 100 10.90 10.84 -8.30
N HIS A 101 9.91 10.05 -7.93
CA HIS A 101 8.61 9.96 -8.60
C HIS A 101 7.45 10.48 -7.73
N LEU A 102 7.72 11.04 -6.56
CA LEU A 102 6.71 11.55 -5.63
C LEU A 102 5.70 12.50 -6.30
N PRO A 103 6.09 13.41 -7.22
CA PRO A 103 5.13 14.28 -7.90
C PRO A 103 4.08 13.57 -8.76
N HIS A 104 4.31 12.30 -9.10
CA HIS A 104 3.41 11.49 -9.92
C HIS A 104 2.52 10.56 -9.09
N ILE A 105 2.69 10.55 -7.78
CA ILE A 105 1.95 9.66 -6.88
C ILE A 105 0.68 10.35 -6.40
N HIS A 106 -0.47 9.68 -6.64
CA HIS A 106 -1.73 10.13 -6.09
C HIS A 106 -1.80 9.84 -4.59
N THR A 107 -1.60 8.59 -4.18
CA THR A 107 -1.66 8.19 -2.77
C THR A 107 -0.43 7.36 -2.41
N ILE A 108 0.28 7.77 -1.37
CA ILE A 108 1.40 6.99 -0.80
C ILE A 108 1.05 6.51 0.61
N LYS A 109 1.35 5.24 0.91
CA LYS A 109 1.04 4.61 2.20
C LYS A 109 2.31 4.07 2.89
N PRO A 110 3.14 4.92 3.48
CA PRO A 110 4.25 4.48 4.31
C PRO A 110 3.81 4.16 5.74
N ASN A 111 4.60 3.35 6.44
CA ASN A 111 4.63 3.31 7.90
C ASN A 111 5.58 4.41 8.44
N ARG A 112 5.74 4.49 9.80
CA ARG A 112 6.63 5.48 10.44
C ARG A 112 8.05 5.44 9.93
N ILE A 113 8.62 4.23 9.79
CA ILE A 113 10.02 4.02 9.41
C ILE A 113 10.21 4.37 7.93
N GLU A 114 9.26 4.02 7.10
CA GLU A 114 9.25 4.31 5.66
C GLU A 114 9.04 5.81 5.40
N ALA A 115 8.15 6.46 6.15
CA ALA A 115 7.97 7.91 6.08
C ALA A 115 9.25 8.66 6.49
N ALA A 116 9.91 8.21 7.55
CA ALA A 116 11.20 8.75 7.98
C ALA A 116 12.26 8.60 6.88
N ALA A 117 12.34 7.43 6.24
CA ALA A 117 13.30 7.20 5.14
C ALA A 117 13.03 8.11 3.92
N LEU A 118 11.76 8.29 3.55
CA LEU A 118 11.38 9.14 2.42
C LEU A 118 11.68 10.62 2.66
N THR A 119 11.38 11.11 3.86
CA THR A 119 11.46 12.53 4.20
C THR A 119 12.81 12.96 4.79
N GLY A 120 13.55 12.02 5.38
CA GLY A 120 14.74 12.31 6.17
C GLY A 120 14.44 12.87 7.57
N LEU A 121 13.16 12.87 7.99
CA LEU A 121 12.71 13.35 9.29
C LEU A 121 12.55 12.20 10.28
N THR A 122 12.55 12.50 11.58
CA THR A 122 12.07 11.56 12.59
C THR A 122 10.56 11.41 12.48
N CYS A 123 10.02 10.27 12.90
CA CYS A 123 8.57 10.03 12.92
C CYS A 123 8.15 9.45 14.29
N ASN A 124 8.70 9.98 15.37
CA ASN A 124 8.51 9.47 16.72
C ASN A 124 7.31 10.08 17.45
N SER A 125 6.97 11.32 17.14
CA SER A 125 5.84 12.05 17.75
C SER A 125 4.72 12.31 16.72
N THR A 126 3.54 12.68 17.21
CA THR A 126 2.43 13.12 16.35
C THR A 126 2.84 14.31 15.49
N HIS A 127 3.59 15.26 16.04
CA HIS A 127 4.11 16.40 15.31
C HIS A 127 5.05 15.99 14.18
N ASP A 128 5.96 15.04 14.44
CA ASP A 128 6.88 14.53 13.40
C ASP A 128 6.09 13.86 12.25
N ILE A 129 5.04 13.10 12.58
CA ILE A 129 4.16 12.45 11.58
C ILE A 129 3.48 13.50 10.69
N GLN A 130 2.95 14.56 11.31
CA GLN A 130 2.34 15.66 10.58
C GLN A 130 3.35 16.35 9.65
N LEU A 131 4.54 16.63 10.15
CA LEU A 131 5.62 17.24 9.37
C LEU A 131 6.06 16.34 8.22
N ALA A 132 6.19 15.04 8.45
CA ALA A 132 6.52 14.07 7.40
C ALA A 132 5.45 14.03 6.31
N ALA A 133 4.17 14.01 6.68
CA ALA A 133 3.08 14.05 5.72
C ALA A 133 3.08 15.35 4.90
N GLN A 134 3.24 16.50 5.55
CA GLN A 134 3.34 17.81 4.88
C GLN A 134 4.54 17.87 3.93
N THR A 135 5.67 17.29 4.31
CA THR A 135 6.87 17.21 3.47
C THR A 135 6.60 16.40 2.21
N LEU A 136 5.90 15.26 2.30
CA LEU A 136 5.53 14.46 1.14
C LEU A 136 4.53 15.18 0.23
N LEU A 137 3.55 15.88 0.82
CA LEU A 137 2.62 16.72 0.05
C LEU A 137 3.36 17.85 -0.68
N ALA A 138 4.29 18.52 -0.01
CA ALA A 138 5.12 19.58 -0.61
C ALA A 138 6.03 19.05 -1.74
N GLN A 139 6.36 17.75 -1.72
CA GLN A 139 7.09 17.06 -2.78
C GLN A 139 6.18 16.57 -3.92
N GLY A 140 4.90 16.93 -3.91
CA GLY A 140 3.95 16.70 -5.01
C GLY A 140 3.03 15.49 -4.87
N VAL A 141 3.14 14.71 -3.80
CA VAL A 141 2.17 13.64 -3.51
C VAL A 141 0.80 14.28 -3.22
N GLN A 142 -0.29 13.72 -3.75
CA GLN A 142 -1.62 14.30 -3.55
C GLN A 142 -2.26 13.86 -2.23
N GLN A 143 -2.05 12.63 -1.81
CA GLN A 143 -2.59 12.06 -0.58
C GLN A 143 -1.54 11.21 0.14
N VAL A 144 -1.40 11.41 1.43
CA VAL A 144 -0.46 10.67 2.30
C VAL A 144 -1.23 9.95 3.39
N VAL A 145 -0.97 8.66 3.57
CA VAL A 145 -1.55 7.84 4.64
C VAL A 145 -0.42 7.16 5.39
N ILE A 146 -0.07 7.65 6.57
CA ILE A 146 1.02 7.09 7.40
C ILE A 146 0.41 6.11 8.40
N THR A 147 0.75 4.83 8.30
CA THR A 147 0.29 3.81 9.25
C THR A 147 1.13 3.85 10.52
N LEU A 148 0.46 3.71 11.68
CA LEU A 148 1.03 3.90 13.01
C LEU A 148 0.93 2.63 13.88
N GLY A 149 0.66 1.48 13.26
CA GLY A 149 0.44 0.21 13.96
C GLY A 149 -0.83 0.23 14.80
N ASP A 150 -0.72 -0.09 16.07
CA ASP A 150 -1.81 -0.09 17.05
C ASP A 150 -2.39 1.31 17.33
N ALA A 151 -1.64 2.37 17.04
CA ALA A 151 -2.13 3.75 17.12
C ALA A 151 -3.01 4.16 15.90
N GLY A 152 -3.21 3.27 14.92
CA GLY A 152 -4.04 3.55 13.75
C GLY A 152 -3.28 4.18 12.59
N LEU A 153 -3.76 5.30 12.06
CA LEU A 153 -3.10 6.00 10.96
C LEU A 153 -3.30 7.53 11.05
N TYR A 154 -2.40 8.24 10.38
CA TYR A 154 -2.53 9.65 10.05
C TYR A 154 -2.72 9.80 8.53
N TYR A 155 -3.64 10.66 8.11
CA TYR A 155 -3.88 10.97 6.70
C TYR A 155 -3.81 12.47 6.44
N ALA A 156 -3.36 12.84 5.24
CA ALA A 156 -3.30 14.23 4.81
C ALA A 156 -3.41 14.37 3.29
N SER A 157 -4.09 15.42 2.87
CA SER A 157 -4.15 15.94 1.49
C SER A 157 -4.10 17.47 1.53
N ALA A 158 -4.30 18.13 0.39
CA ALA A 158 -4.45 19.59 0.35
C ALA A 158 -5.70 20.07 1.10
N ASP A 159 -6.77 19.26 1.11
CA ASP A 159 -8.10 19.67 1.58
C ASP A 159 -8.42 19.16 2.98
N GLU A 160 -7.84 18.04 3.39
CA GLU A 160 -8.18 17.40 4.66
C GLU A 160 -6.98 16.67 5.28
N GLN A 161 -6.97 16.63 6.61
CA GLN A 161 -6.00 15.87 7.38
C GLN A 161 -6.60 15.41 8.72
N GLY A 162 -6.06 14.35 9.28
CA GLY A 162 -6.50 13.85 10.57
C GLY A 162 -5.85 12.54 10.97
N SER A 163 -6.19 12.08 12.16
CA SER A 163 -5.81 10.77 12.69
C SER A 163 -7.04 9.91 12.91
N LEU A 164 -6.91 8.64 12.63
CA LEU A 164 -7.92 7.63 12.91
C LEU A 164 -7.29 6.55 13.79
N PRO A 165 -7.89 6.21 14.94
CA PRO A 165 -7.39 5.16 15.81
C PRO A 165 -7.59 3.78 15.15
N ALA A 166 -6.73 2.83 15.48
CA ALA A 166 -6.99 1.43 15.16
C ALA A 166 -8.11 0.89 16.08
N PRO A 167 -9.10 0.16 15.55
CA PRO A 167 -10.06 -0.53 16.37
C PRO A 167 -9.37 -1.59 17.23
N THR A 168 -9.82 -1.74 18.47
CA THR A 168 -9.36 -2.83 19.32
C THR A 168 -9.87 -4.16 18.77
N CYS A 169 -8.97 -5.04 18.37
CA CYS A 169 -9.31 -6.36 17.86
C CYS A 169 -8.27 -7.40 18.31
N PRO A 170 -8.64 -8.68 18.42
CA PRO A 170 -7.66 -9.74 18.58
C PRO A 170 -6.73 -9.78 17.38
N VAL A 171 -5.41 -9.78 17.62
CA VAL A 171 -4.41 -9.90 16.57
C VAL A 171 -3.95 -11.36 16.50
N VAL A 172 -4.27 -12.04 15.41
CA VAL A 172 -3.85 -13.42 15.13
C VAL A 172 -2.62 -13.44 14.23
N ASN A 173 -2.62 -12.56 13.21
CA ASN A 173 -1.52 -12.43 12.27
C ASN A 173 -1.47 -10.99 11.74
N THR A 174 -0.29 -10.38 11.74
CA THR A 174 -0.10 -9.02 11.22
C THR A 174 0.17 -8.97 9.72
N SER A 175 0.51 -10.13 9.10
CA SER A 175 0.79 -10.21 7.67
C SER A 175 -0.46 -9.95 6.83
N GLY A 176 -0.32 -9.12 5.80
CA GLY A 176 -1.41 -8.79 4.88
C GLY A 176 -2.31 -7.63 5.34
N ALA A 177 -2.21 -7.15 6.59
CA ALA A 177 -2.98 -6.00 7.06
C ALA A 177 -2.67 -4.72 6.26
N GLY A 178 -1.40 -4.51 5.90
CA GLY A 178 -0.97 -3.42 5.03
C GLY A 178 -1.57 -3.49 3.63
N ASP A 179 -1.61 -4.70 3.05
CA ASP A 179 -2.19 -4.94 1.72
C ASP A 179 -3.71 -4.74 1.76
N ALA A 180 -4.38 -5.23 2.81
CA ALA A 180 -5.82 -5.04 3.01
C ALA A 180 -6.16 -3.55 3.19
N LEU A 181 -5.32 -2.79 3.90
CA LEU A 181 -5.47 -1.34 4.05
C LEU A 181 -5.32 -0.65 2.68
N THR A 182 -4.30 -1.00 1.90
CA THR A 182 -4.11 -0.46 0.54
C THR A 182 -5.32 -0.77 -0.34
N ALA A 183 -5.82 -2.01 -0.31
CA ALA A 183 -7.01 -2.42 -1.07
C ALA A 183 -8.26 -1.61 -0.66
N GLY A 184 -8.42 -1.37 0.64
CA GLY A 184 -9.50 -0.55 1.18
C GLY A 184 -9.44 0.91 0.71
N LEU A 185 -8.26 1.53 0.73
CA LEU A 185 -8.03 2.89 0.22
C LEU A 185 -8.43 3.00 -1.26
N VAL A 186 -7.97 2.06 -2.08
CA VAL A 186 -8.27 2.02 -3.52
C VAL A 186 -9.74 1.81 -3.76
N TYR A 187 -10.38 0.87 -3.05
CA TYR A 187 -11.81 0.60 -3.18
C TYR A 187 -12.64 1.85 -2.87
N ALA A 188 -12.43 2.46 -1.71
CA ALA A 188 -13.21 3.63 -1.30
C ALA A 188 -12.97 4.83 -2.23
N HIS A 189 -11.73 5.06 -2.67
CA HIS A 189 -11.41 6.09 -3.65
C HIS A 189 -12.15 5.85 -4.99
N ALA A 190 -12.19 4.62 -5.49
CA ALA A 190 -12.89 4.27 -6.73
C ALA A 190 -14.40 4.49 -6.64
N HIS A 191 -14.95 4.54 -5.42
CA HIS A 191 -16.38 4.81 -5.15
C HIS A 191 -16.65 6.27 -4.75
N GLY A 192 -15.68 7.16 -4.87
CA GLY A 192 -15.86 8.61 -4.67
C GLY A 192 -15.88 9.06 -3.21
N GLY A 193 -15.40 8.25 -2.28
CA GLY A 193 -15.24 8.64 -0.87
C GLY A 193 -14.18 9.71 -0.66
N SER A 194 -14.32 10.53 0.40
CA SER A 194 -13.28 11.44 0.88
C SER A 194 -12.05 10.63 1.34
N LEU A 195 -10.90 11.27 1.53
CA LEU A 195 -9.71 10.59 2.05
C LEU A 195 -9.98 10.02 3.45
N LYS A 196 -10.72 10.76 4.28
CA LYS A 196 -11.15 10.28 5.60
C LYS A 196 -11.99 9.02 5.50
N ASP A 197 -13.02 8.99 4.64
CA ASP A 197 -13.88 7.82 4.45
C ASP A 197 -13.08 6.62 3.91
N ALA A 198 -12.17 6.89 2.98
CA ALA A 198 -11.27 5.87 2.45
C ALA A 198 -10.36 5.27 3.54
N CYS A 199 -9.82 6.11 4.42
CA CYS A 199 -9.02 5.66 5.56
C CYS A 199 -9.84 4.87 6.59
N GLN A 200 -11.07 5.28 6.88
CA GLN A 200 -11.95 4.53 7.78
C GLN A 200 -12.27 3.14 7.21
N PHE A 201 -12.65 3.07 5.94
CA PHE A 201 -12.91 1.80 5.27
C PHE A 201 -11.66 0.91 5.23
N ALA A 202 -10.49 1.49 4.93
CA ALA A 202 -9.22 0.81 4.86
C ALA A 202 -8.79 0.22 6.23
N ILE A 203 -8.99 0.95 7.32
CA ILE A 203 -8.79 0.44 8.69
C ILE A 203 -9.69 -0.76 8.94
N GLY A 204 -10.95 -0.72 8.53
CA GLY A 204 -11.87 -1.86 8.66
C GLY A 204 -11.36 -3.10 7.91
N CYS A 205 -10.84 -2.93 6.69
CA CYS A 205 -10.22 -4.02 5.92
C CYS A 205 -9.01 -4.62 6.66
N ALA A 206 -8.12 -3.78 7.17
CA ALA A 206 -6.94 -4.20 7.92
C ALA A 206 -7.33 -4.93 9.22
N THR A 207 -8.30 -4.40 9.96
CA THR A 207 -8.82 -4.98 11.21
C THR A 207 -9.37 -6.39 10.99
N MET A 208 -10.16 -6.60 9.95
CA MET A 208 -10.66 -7.94 9.60
C MET A 208 -9.48 -8.89 9.32
N THR A 209 -8.47 -8.44 8.59
CA THR A 209 -7.31 -9.26 8.19
C THR A 209 -6.46 -9.64 9.40
N LEU A 210 -6.30 -8.75 10.38
CA LEU A 210 -5.58 -9.03 11.64
C LEU A 210 -6.22 -10.17 12.45
N GLY A 211 -7.52 -10.39 12.33
CA GLY A 211 -8.28 -11.39 13.10
C GLY A 211 -8.16 -12.83 12.59
N VAL A 212 -7.41 -13.10 11.54
CA VAL A 212 -7.27 -14.44 10.93
C VAL A 212 -5.83 -14.84 10.74
N ALA A 213 -5.56 -16.15 10.71
CA ALA A 213 -4.22 -16.68 10.48
C ALA A 213 -3.73 -16.51 9.02
N ALA A 214 -4.66 -16.39 8.07
CA ALA A 214 -4.34 -16.17 6.66
C ALA A 214 -3.94 -14.71 6.39
N THR A 215 -3.10 -14.46 5.40
CA THR A 215 -2.71 -13.11 4.97
C THR A 215 -3.84 -12.34 4.28
N ASN A 216 -4.86 -13.05 3.80
CA ASN A 216 -6.10 -12.47 3.24
C ASN A 216 -7.29 -13.03 4.01
N HIS A 217 -8.15 -12.16 4.52
CA HIS A 217 -9.37 -12.60 5.20
C HIS A 217 -10.34 -13.23 4.18
N PRO A 218 -10.76 -14.50 4.35
CA PRO A 218 -11.53 -15.23 3.32
C PRO A 218 -12.93 -14.63 3.05
N SER A 219 -13.49 -13.93 4.03
CA SER A 219 -14.78 -13.25 3.92
C SER A 219 -14.68 -11.73 3.83
N LEU A 220 -13.51 -11.19 3.46
CA LEU A 220 -13.34 -9.75 3.27
C LEU A 220 -14.29 -9.29 2.15
N SER A 221 -15.18 -8.38 2.49
CA SER A 221 -16.14 -7.80 1.56
C SER A 221 -16.54 -6.41 2.01
N SER A 222 -16.97 -5.56 1.08
CA SER A 222 -17.44 -4.21 1.43
C SER A 222 -18.57 -4.24 2.46
N LYS A 223 -19.50 -5.18 2.36
CA LYS A 223 -20.58 -5.35 3.32
C LYS A 223 -20.05 -5.69 4.73
N ALA A 224 -19.12 -6.63 4.83
CA ALA A 224 -18.54 -7.01 6.12
C ALA A 224 -17.77 -5.85 6.76
N VAL A 225 -17.02 -5.10 5.97
CA VAL A 225 -16.29 -3.91 6.46
C VAL A 225 -17.26 -2.83 6.94
N HIS A 226 -18.31 -2.48 6.17
CA HIS A 226 -19.31 -1.49 6.60
C HIS A 226 -20.09 -1.91 7.87
N SER A 227 -20.16 -3.20 8.16
CA SER A 227 -20.78 -3.66 9.41
C SER A 227 -19.85 -3.57 10.62
N LEU A 228 -18.56 -3.35 10.39
CA LEU A 228 -17.53 -3.26 11.44
C LEU A 228 -17.21 -1.81 11.85
N ILE A 229 -17.36 -0.85 10.89
CA ILE A 229 -16.98 0.57 11.07
C ILE A 229 -18.25 1.50 11.31
#